data_752c7d9ae1c7f3b5936634c9933c681b
#
_entry.id   752c7d9ae1c7f3b5936634c9933c681b
#
_cell.length_a   1.000
_cell.length_b   1.000
_cell.length_c   1.000
_cell.angle_alpha   90.00
_cell.angle_beta   90.00
_cell.angle_gamma   90.00
#
_symmetry.space_group_name_H-M   'P 1'
#
loop_
_entity.id
_entity.type
_entity.pdbx_description
1 polymer ?
#
loop_
_entity_poly.entity_id
_entity_poly.type
_entity_poly.pdbx_seq_one_letter_code
_entity_poly.pdbx_strand_id
1 'polypeptide(L)'
;MRTLIMSCNTGAGHNSCAKAIQEVYQECGELCDIVDALQFISPHASRFISNWHTRIYRYAPKLFKAGYADVEQHESIFREGTTVYKYLTSGVDRMREYLESGSYDNIICTHVFPALAVTELLRRYPLRLQTSFVSTDYTCSPCAADSNLDFYFIPSPLLTEEFAGCGVAREKLVPSGLPAAQAFYHPMEKAEAKRALGIAPEKQHLLMMCGSMGCGPICELAELLAPMLREDQLLSIVCGTNSDLFEKLEKRFAGQENVRVLGLVTNMPVMMQGSDLLLTKPGGLSTTEAAASGLPMVLIDAVAGCEEHNLDFFLGLGAAETADTPEALAATALTLLERPERLAAMSAAERTGETRTPAEIIYETLLPGAGFAARDRAEAADTERYTRVR
;
A
#
# COMPACT_ATOMS: atom_id res chain seq x y z
N MET A 1 -3.57 -26.71 2.19
CA MET A 1 -2.41 -25.99 1.57
C MET A 1 -1.67 -25.26 2.67
N ARG A 2 -0.34 -25.23 2.68
CA ARG A 2 0.42 -24.42 3.63
C ARG A 2 1.18 -23.32 2.89
N THR A 3 0.92 -22.07 3.23
CA THR A 3 1.46 -20.91 2.53
C THR A 3 2.46 -20.17 3.41
N LEU A 4 3.56 -19.71 2.82
CA LEU A 4 4.52 -18.82 3.44
C LEU A 4 4.48 -17.46 2.74
N ILE A 5 4.17 -16.40 3.49
CA ILE A 5 4.30 -15.03 3.00
C ILE A 5 5.65 -14.48 3.44
N MET A 6 6.45 -14.07 2.47
CA MET A 6 7.75 -13.43 2.69
C MET A 6 7.62 -11.93 2.51
N SER A 7 7.75 -11.19 3.59
CA SER A 7 7.74 -9.73 3.64
C SER A 7 9.12 -9.18 3.96
N CYS A 8 9.26 -7.85 4.00
CA CYS A 8 10.45 -7.15 4.49
C CYS A 8 10.06 -6.02 5.45
N ASN A 9 10.82 -5.84 6.50
CA ASN A 9 10.62 -4.75 7.46
C ASN A 9 11.20 -3.40 6.95
N THR A 10 10.99 -3.08 5.66
CA THR A 10 11.41 -1.82 5.04
C THR A 10 10.35 -0.73 5.11
N GLY A 11 9.13 -1.09 5.55
CA GLY A 11 7.98 -0.21 5.74
C GLY A 11 6.79 -0.99 6.29
N ALA A 12 5.81 -0.30 6.85
CA ALA A 12 4.60 -0.95 7.37
C ALA A 12 3.72 -1.54 6.25
N GLY A 13 3.75 -0.97 5.04
CA GLY A 13 2.90 -1.34 3.92
C GLY A 13 3.02 -2.82 3.54
N HIS A 14 4.23 -3.31 3.30
CA HIS A 14 4.48 -4.70 2.93
C HIS A 14 3.97 -5.70 3.98
N ASN A 15 4.18 -5.38 5.26
CA ASN A 15 3.70 -6.21 6.36
C ASN A 15 2.18 -6.16 6.52
N SER A 16 1.54 -5.02 6.26
CA SER A 16 0.08 -4.89 6.31
C SER A 16 -0.56 -5.63 5.15
N CYS A 17 0.02 -5.54 3.94
CA CYS A 17 -0.38 -6.34 2.79
C CYS A 17 -0.27 -7.85 3.09
N ALA A 18 0.85 -8.30 3.67
CA ALA A 18 1.05 -9.68 4.08
C ALA A 18 -0.03 -10.15 5.09
N LYS A 19 -0.35 -9.32 6.07
CA LYS A 19 -1.40 -9.61 7.06
C LYS A 19 -2.80 -9.69 6.44
N ALA A 20 -3.13 -8.79 5.51
CA ALA A 20 -4.41 -8.81 4.82
C ALA A 20 -4.61 -10.11 4.02
N ILE A 21 -3.55 -10.62 3.38
CA ILE A 21 -3.58 -11.91 2.70
C ILE A 21 -3.73 -13.05 3.73
N GLN A 22 -2.93 -13.01 4.82
CA GLN A 22 -2.99 -14.03 5.87
C GLN A 22 -4.39 -14.14 6.50
N GLU A 23 -5.09 -13.02 6.68
CA GLU A 23 -6.46 -12.95 7.21
C GLU A 23 -7.40 -13.85 6.41
N VAL A 24 -7.40 -13.74 5.08
CA VAL A 24 -8.24 -14.57 4.20
C VAL A 24 -7.86 -16.06 4.28
N TYR A 25 -6.56 -16.39 4.29
CA TYR A 25 -6.13 -17.78 4.44
C TYR A 25 -6.63 -18.39 5.76
N GLN A 26 -6.54 -17.63 6.86
CA GLN A 26 -7.02 -18.07 8.18
C GLN A 26 -8.54 -18.22 8.23
N GLU A 27 -9.30 -17.32 7.61
CA GLU A 27 -10.76 -17.41 7.49
C GLU A 27 -11.19 -18.65 6.69
N CYS A 28 -10.39 -19.03 5.68
CA CYS A 28 -10.59 -20.26 4.91
C CYS A 28 -10.07 -21.53 5.61
N GLY A 29 -9.51 -21.43 6.83
CA GLY A 29 -8.98 -22.55 7.60
C GLY A 29 -7.63 -23.10 7.11
N GLU A 30 -6.91 -22.32 6.29
CA GLU A 30 -5.61 -22.70 5.74
C GLU A 30 -4.44 -22.18 6.61
N LEU A 31 -3.34 -22.91 6.61
CA LEU A 31 -2.13 -22.50 7.32
C LEU A 31 -1.35 -21.48 6.51
N CYS A 32 -1.13 -20.31 7.10
CA CYS A 32 -0.41 -19.21 6.47
C CYS A 32 0.53 -18.52 7.47
N ASP A 33 1.83 -18.64 7.23
CA ASP A 33 2.87 -18.05 8.04
C ASP A 33 3.44 -16.79 7.38
N ILE A 34 3.86 -15.79 8.17
CA ILE A 34 4.55 -14.60 7.67
C ILE A 34 5.97 -14.58 8.24
N VAL A 35 6.96 -14.31 7.36
CA VAL A 35 8.36 -14.18 7.76
C VAL A 35 9.00 -12.94 7.13
N ASP A 36 9.90 -12.30 7.88
CA ASP A 36 10.79 -11.27 7.32
C ASP A 36 11.94 -11.96 6.56
N ALA A 37 11.92 -11.86 5.23
CA ALA A 37 12.88 -12.54 4.36
C ALA A 37 14.34 -12.11 4.58
N LEU A 38 14.58 -10.89 5.07
CA LEU A 38 15.92 -10.40 5.37
C LEU A 38 16.61 -11.19 6.50
N GLN A 39 15.84 -11.91 7.34
CA GLN A 39 16.38 -12.78 8.38
C GLN A 39 17.17 -13.96 7.80
N PHE A 40 16.85 -14.40 6.58
CA PHE A 40 17.60 -15.44 5.90
C PHE A 40 19.01 -14.96 5.49
N ILE A 41 19.21 -13.66 5.23
CA ILE A 41 20.54 -13.09 4.99
C ILE A 41 21.36 -13.10 6.30
N SER A 42 20.85 -12.49 7.34
CA SER A 42 21.34 -12.59 8.71
C SER A 42 20.34 -11.99 9.71
N PRO A 43 20.36 -12.37 11.00
CA PRO A 43 19.52 -11.75 12.03
C PRO A 43 19.74 -10.23 12.19
N HIS A 44 20.91 -9.73 11.77
CA HIS A 44 21.25 -8.30 11.82
C HIS A 44 20.84 -7.56 10.56
N ALA A 45 20.74 -8.23 9.39
CA ALA A 45 20.42 -7.62 8.11
C ALA A 45 19.05 -6.94 8.14
N SER A 46 18.03 -7.60 8.69
CA SER A 46 16.69 -7.06 8.85
C SER A 46 16.71 -5.73 9.63
N ARG A 47 17.31 -5.73 10.81
CA ARG A 47 17.41 -4.52 11.65
C ARG A 47 18.24 -3.41 11.01
N PHE A 48 19.35 -3.76 10.36
CA PHE A 48 20.22 -2.78 9.70
C PHE A 48 19.51 -2.12 8.52
N ILE A 49 18.94 -2.91 7.60
CA ILE A 49 18.27 -2.41 6.39
C ILE A 49 17.02 -1.61 6.78
N SER A 50 16.19 -2.10 7.72
CA SER A 50 15.01 -1.41 8.22
C SER A 50 15.35 -0.05 8.85
N ASN A 51 16.34 -0.01 9.73
CA ASN A 51 16.76 1.23 10.38
C ASN A 51 17.37 2.22 9.38
N TRP A 52 18.15 1.73 8.42
CA TRP A 52 18.79 2.56 7.42
C TRP A 52 17.75 3.15 6.46
N HIS A 53 16.81 2.33 5.98
CA HIS A 53 15.70 2.76 5.14
C HIS A 53 14.85 3.82 5.84
N THR A 54 14.43 3.57 7.08
CA THR A 54 13.64 4.53 7.88
C THR A 54 14.40 5.85 8.09
N ARG A 55 15.71 5.80 8.34
CA ARG A 55 16.52 7.01 8.53
C ARG A 55 16.66 7.81 7.25
N ILE A 56 16.98 7.19 6.13
CA ILE A 56 17.10 7.89 4.83
C ILE A 56 15.75 8.51 4.47
N TYR A 57 14.68 7.74 4.55
CA TYR A 57 13.34 8.20 4.24
C TYR A 57 12.92 9.41 5.11
N ARG A 58 13.24 9.39 6.41
CA ARG A 58 12.87 10.45 7.36
C ARG A 58 13.75 11.68 7.27
N TYR A 59 15.08 11.51 7.12
CA TYR A 59 16.03 12.60 7.29
C TYR A 59 16.73 13.04 5.99
N ALA A 60 16.67 12.24 4.94
CA ALA A 60 17.30 12.53 3.66
C ALA A 60 16.41 12.14 2.45
N PRO A 61 15.14 12.61 2.39
CA PRO A 61 14.20 12.21 1.33
C PRO A 61 14.72 12.54 -0.08
N LYS A 62 15.45 13.66 -0.25
CA LYS A 62 16.06 14.02 -1.54
C LYS A 62 17.12 13.01 -2.00
N LEU A 63 17.89 12.42 -1.07
CA LEU A 63 18.88 11.39 -1.40
C LEU A 63 18.17 10.08 -1.77
N PHE A 64 17.09 9.76 -1.09
CA PHE A 64 16.24 8.61 -1.42
C PHE A 64 15.65 8.74 -2.83
N LYS A 65 15.10 9.92 -3.15
CA LYS A 65 14.57 10.26 -4.49
C LYS A 65 15.63 10.10 -5.58
N ALA A 66 16.82 10.66 -5.39
CA ALA A 66 17.91 10.55 -6.37
C ALA A 66 18.36 9.10 -6.57
N GLY A 67 18.46 8.31 -5.49
CA GLY A 67 18.84 6.90 -5.57
C GLY A 67 17.76 6.04 -6.26
N TYR A 68 16.49 6.31 -6.02
CA TYR A 68 15.39 5.61 -6.68
C TYR A 68 15.34 5.92 -8.19
N ALA A 69 15.43 7.20 -8.56
CA ALA A 69 15.46 7.64 -9.97
C ALA A 69 16.67 7.07 -10.73
N ASP A 70 17.82 6.92 -10.06
CA ASP A 70 19.01 6.29 -10.65
C ASP A 70 18.76 4.80 -10.96
N VAL A 71 18.09 4.09 -10.06
CA VAL A 71 17.71 2.67 -10.25
C VAL A 71 16.67 2.50 -11.36
N GLU A 72 15.76 3.45 -11.55
CA GLU A 72 14.78 3.41 -12.65
C GLU A 72 15.39 3.68 -14.03
N GLN A 73 16.42 4.53 -14.09
CA GLN A 73 17.01 5.01 -15.36
C GLN A 73 18.20 4.18 -15.86
N HIS A 74 18.82 3.40 -15.00
CA HIS A 74 20.04 2.66 -15.33
C HIS A 74 19.82 1.15 -15.29
N GLU A 75 20.80 0.37 -15.78
CA GLU A 75 20.76 -1.08 -15.65
C GLU A 75 20.55 -1.48 -14.19
N SER A 76 19.57 -2.37 -13.98
CA SER A 76 19.16 -2.80 -12.65
C SER A 76 20.36 -3.30 -11.82
N ILE A 77 20.65 -2.59 -10.72
CA ILE A 77 21.65 -3.03 -9.74
C ILE A 77 21.28 -4.35 -9.07
N PHE A 78 20.02 -4.78 -9.27
CA PHE A 78 19.44 -6.03 -8.75
C PHE A 78 19.57 -7.19 -9.73
N ARG A 79 20.12 -6.95 -10.94
CA ARG A 79 20.34 -7.96 -11.96
C ARG A 79 21.27 -9.05 -11.46
N GLU A 80 21.05 -10.27 -11.92
CA GLU A 80 21.88 -11.43 -11.63
C GLU A 80 23.38 -11.11 -11.82
N GLY A 81 24.19 -11.54 -10.87
CA GLY A 81 25.65 -11.36 -10.91
C GLY A 81 26.16 -10.07 -10.24
N THR A 82 25.31 -9.07 -9.98
CA THR A 82 25.71 -7.84 -9.27
C THR A 82 26.00 -8.12 -7.79
N THR A 83 26.71 -7.19 -7.14
CA THR A 83 27.03 -7.31 -5.71
C THR A 83 25.77 -7.24 -4.85
N VAL A 84 24.81 -6.39 -5.24
CA VAL A 84 23.53 -6.24 -4.54
C VAL A 84 22.71 -7.52 -4.64
N TYR A 85 22.58 -8.08 -5.86
CA TYR A 85 21.89 -9.36 -6.06
C TYR A 85 22.51 -10.48 -5.20
N LYS A 86 23.84 -10.63 -5.24
CA LYS A 86 24.57 -11.64 -4.44
C LYS A 86 24.33 -11.48 -2.94
N TYR A 87 24.27 -10.24 -2.46
CA TYR A 87 23.97 -9.97 -1.07
C TYR A 87 22.53 -10.35 -0.70
N LEU A 88 21.54 -9.92 -1.50
CA LEU A 88 20.13 -10.20 -1.25
C LEU A 88 19.80 -11.71 -1.34
N THR A 89 20.51 -12.46 -2.18
CA THR A 89 20.32 -13.90 -2.37
C THR A 89 21.26 -14.77 -1.51
N SER A 90 22.10 -14.17 -0.69
CA SER A 90 23.10 -14.91 0.13
C SER A 90 22.46 -15.83 1.19
N GLY A 91 21.19 -15.62 1.51
CA GLY A 91 20.42 -16.41 2.48
C GLY A 91 19.68 -17.62 1.90
N VAL A 92 19.82 -17.91 0.61
CA VAL A 92 19.01 -18.90 -0.12
C VAL A 92 19.14 -20.33 0.46
N ASP A 93 20.32 -20.73 0.94
CA ASP A 93 20.51 -22.06 1.53
C ASP A 93 19.71 -22.21 2.85
N ARG A 94 19.72 -21.18 3.71
CA ARG A 94 18.92 -21.15 4.94
C ARG A 94 17.42 -21.07 4.64
N MET A 95 17.05 -20.34 3.60
CA MET A 95 15.67 -20.28 3.12
C MET A 95 15.19 -21.66 2.70
N ARG A 96 16.01 -22.43 1.95
CA ARG A 96 15.70 -23.82 1.56
C ARG A 96 15.45 -24.69 2.79
N GLU A 97 16.37 -24.71 3.75
CA GLU A 97 16.23 -25.50 4.98
C GLU A 97 14.95 -25.15 5.75
N TYR A 98 14.60 -23.86 5.81
CA TYR A 98 13.38 -23.40 6.45
C TYR A 98 12.13 -23.92 5.72
N LEU A 99 12.10 -23.83 4.39
CA LEU A 99 10.98 -24.28 3.57
C LEU A 99 10.79 -25.81 3.63
N GLU A 100 11.88 -26.57 3.58
CA GLU A 100 11.85 -28.03 3.70
C GLU A 100 11.33 -28.47 5.09
N SER A 101 11.77 -27.80 6.15
CA SER A 101 11.29 -28.07 7.52
C SER A 101 9.82 -27.71 7.74
N GLY A 102 9.32 -26.69 7.04
CA GLY A 102 7.96 -26.19 7.17
C GLY A 102 6.96 -26.90 6.27
N SER A 103 7.39 -27.66 5.25
CA SER A 103 6.53 -28.33 4.27
C SER A 103 5.54 -27.36 3.61
N TYR A 104 6.03 -26.26 3.08
CA TYR A 104 5.22 -25.25 2.38
C TYR A 104 4.94 -25.69 0.94
N ASP A 105 3.72 -25.40 0.47
CA ASP A 105 3.25 -25.64 -0.90
C ASP A 105 3.35 -24.37 -1.77
N ASN A 106 3.24 -23.19 -1.13
CA ASN A 106 3.10 -21.91 -1.79
C ASN A 106 3.92 -20.82 -1.09
N ILE A 107 4.53 -19.94 -1.88
CA ILE A 107 5.26 -18.76 -1.40
C ILE A 107 4.67 -17.51 -2.03
N ILE A 108 4.33 -16.53 -1.20
CA ILE A 108 3.88 -15.20 -1.62
C ILE A 108 4.91 -14.16 -1.16
N CYS A 109 5.46 -13.39 -2.10
CA CYS A 109 6.41 -12.31 -1.81
C CYS A 109 5.68 -10.96 -1.86
N THR A 110 5.64 -10.21 -0.77
CA THR A 110 5.08 -8.84 -0.73
C THR A 110 6.15 -7.77 -0.89
N HIS A 111 7.38 -8.15 -1.23
CA HIS A 111 8.49 -7.27 -1.52
C HIS A 111 9.39 -7.88 -2.60
N VAL A 112 10.06 -7.04 -3.39
CA VAL A 112 10.93 -7.50 -4.48
C VAL A 112 12.17 -8.28 -3.99
N PHE A 113 12.70 -8.00 -2.81
CA PHE A 113 13.88 -8.71 -2.29
C PHE A 113 13.62 -10.20 -2.06
N PRO A 114 12.55 -10.64 -1.37
CA PRO A 114 12.21 -12.05 -1.32
C PRO A 114 11.88 -12.63 -2.70
N ALA A 115 11.29 -11.86 -3.63
CA ALA A 115 11.03 -12.34 -4.98
C ALA A 115 12.32 -12.73 -5.72
N LEU A 116 13.38 -11.90 -5.61
CA LEU A 116 14.71 -12.22 -6.13
C LEU A 116 15.33 -13.45 -5.43
N ALA A 117 15.21 -13.53 -4.11
CA ALA A 117 15.76 -14.66 -3.35
C ALA A 117 15.05 -15.97 -3.68
N VAL A 118 13.73 -15.96 -3.88
CA VAL A 118 12.95 -17.13 -4.32
C VAL A 118 13.31 -17.51 -5.76
N THR A 119 13.52 -16.55 -6.65
CA THR A 119 14.00 -16.80 -8.01
C THR A 119 15.34 -17.52 -8.00
N GLU A 120 16.29 -17.06 -7.20
CA GLU A 120 17.60 -17.71 -7.05
C GLU A 120 17.49 -19.08 -6.39
N LEU A 121 16.58 -19.26 -5.44
CA LEU A 121 16.28 -20.53 -4.79
C LEU A 121 15.85 -21.59 -5.83
N LEU A 122 14.86 -21.24 -6.65
CA LEU A 122 14.33 -22.16 -7.68
C LEU A 122 15.35 -22.44 -8.79
N ARG A 123 16.27 -21.50 -9.05
CA ARG A 123 17.37 -21.72 -9.99
C ARG A 123 18.40 -22.73 -9.46
N ARG A 124 18.66 -22.72 -8.15
CA ARG A 124 19.65 -23.63 -7.53
C ARG A 124 19.08 -24.99 -7.18
N TYR A 125 17.82 -25.03 -6.80
CA TYR A 125 17.20 -26.23 -6.23
C TYR A 125 15.90 -26.57 -6.95
N PRO A 126 15.68 -27.85 -7.33
CA PRO A 126 14.46 -28.30 -8.03
C PRO A 126 13.29 -28.47 -7.05
N LEU A 127 12.86 -27.38 -6.44
CA LEU A 127 11.72 -27.38 -5.53
C LEU A 127 10.41 -27.24 -6.31
N ARG A 128 9.37 -27.96 -5.87
CA ARG A 128 8.02 -27.86 -6.43
C ARG A 128 7.18 -26.96 -5.51
N LEU A 129 7.26 -25.66 -5.74
CA LEU A 129 6.56 -24.64 -4.99
C LEU A 129 5.81 -23.75 -5.99
N GLN A 130 4.59 -23.36 -5.65
CA GLN A 130 3.92 -22.28 -6.34
C GLN A 130 4.43 -20.96 -5.79
N THR A 131 4.76 -20.01 -6.66
CA THR A 131 5.42 -18.77 -6.25
C THR A 131 4.75 -17.56 -6.82
N SER A 132 4.63 -16.49 -6.02
CA SER A 132 3.99 -15.27 -6.45
C SER A 132 4.61 -14.01 -5.85
N PHE A 133 4.47 -12.91 -6.57
CA PHE A 133 4.78 -11.57 -6.13
C PHE A 133 3.49 -10.75 -6.06
N VAL A 134 3.34 -9.96 -5.01
CA VAL A 134 2.24 -9.00 -4.83
C VAL A 134 2.83 -7.61 -4.81
N SER A 135 2.49 -6.79 -5.82
CA SER A 135 2.90 -5.40 -5.85
C SER A 135 2.21 -4.61 -4.73
N THR A 136 2.94 -3.69 -4.11
CA THR A 136 2.47 -2.84 -3.01
C THR A 136 2.41 -1.36 -3.39
N ASP A 137 2.66 -1.05 -4.66
CA ASP A 137 2.58 0.29 -5.24
C ASP A 137 1.94 0.25 -6.62
N TYR A 138 1.36 1.35 -7.07
CA TYR A 138 0.66 1.48 -8.36
C TYR A 138 1.65 1.74 -9.50
N THR A 139 2.71 0.99 -9.53
CA THR A 139 3.73 0.97 -10.58
C THR A 139 4.50 -0.35 -10.52
N CYS A 140 5.16 -0.70 -11.61
CA CYS A 140 6.09 -1.82 -11.65
C CYS A 140 7.38 -1.43 -10.89
N SER A 141 7.57 -1.99 -9.70
CA SER A 141 8.78 -1.74 -8.92
C SER A 141 10.04 -2.11 -9.71
N PRO A 142 11.11 -1.31 -9.65
CA PRO A 142 12.42 -1.72 -10.16
C PRO A 142 12.77 -3.11 -9.63
N CYS A 143 13.36 -3.97 -10.47
CA CYS A 143 13.68 -5.36 -10.16
C CYS A 143 12.51 -6.37 -10.08
N ALA A 144 11.26 -5.98 -10.23
CA ALA A 144 10.19 -6.96 -10.35
C ALA A 144 10.43 -7.90 -11.57
N ALA A 145 10.89 -7.33 -12.69
CA ALA A 145 11.25 -8.06 -13.89
C ALA A 145 12.55 -8.89 -13.77
N ASP A 146 13.41 -8.62 -12.79
CA ASP A 146 14.59 -9.45 -12.49
C ASP A 146 14.22 -10.73 -11.72
N SER A 147 12.98 -10.84 -11.23
CA SER A 147 12.44 -12.04 -10.61
C SER A 147 11.73 -12.92 -11.65
N ASN A 148 11.62 -14.22 -11.36
CA ASN A 148 10.92 -15.19 -12.21
C ASN A 148 10.04 -16.11 -11.35
N LEU A 149 8.83 -15.64 -11.05
CA LEU A 149 7.83 -16.34 -10.26
C LEU A 149 6.68 -16.79 -11.16
N ASP A 150 5.75 -17.61 -10.63
CA ASP A 150 4.62 -18.12 -11.40
C ASP A 150 3.55 -17.07 -11.63
N PHE A 151 3.28 -16.19 -10.61
CA PHE A 151 2.26 -15.14 -10.68
C PHE A 151 2.79 -13.81 -10.17
N TYR A 152 2.30 -12.73 -10.79
CA TYR A 152 2.52 -11.35 -10.36
C TYR A 152 1.16 -10.68 -10.18
N PHE A 153 0.77 -10.46 -8.94
CA PHE A 153 -0.46 -9.77 -8.57
C PHE A 153 -0.22 -8.26 -8.64
N ILE A 154 -0.93 -7.59 -9.55
CA ILE A 154 -0.77 -6.17 -9.83
C ILE A 154 -1.96 -5.36 -9.30
N PRO A 155 -1.74 -4.06 -8.93
CA PRO A 155 -2.74 -3.26 -8.22
C PRO A 155 -3.96 -2.89 -9.07
N SER A 156 -3.82 -2.89 -10.38
CA SER A 156 -4.89 -2.51 -11.29
C SER A 156 -4.66 -3.09 -12.68
N PRO A 157 -5.73 -3.48 -13.41
CA PRO A 157 -5.64 -3.86 -14.81
C PRO A 157 -5.10 -2.73 -15.70
N LEU A 158 -5.27 -1.45 -15.31
CA LEU A 158 -4.70 -0.29 -16.00
C LEU A 158 -3.17 -0.32 -16.10
N LEU A 159 -2.52 -1.07 -15.22
CA LEU A 159 -1.06 -1.18 -15.15
C LEU A 159 -0.50 -2.42 -15.88
N THR A 160 -1.36 -3.24 -16.49
CA THR A 160 -0.93 -4.48 -17.18
C THR A 160 0.13 -4.19 -18.25
N GLU A 161 -0.06 -3.15 -19.06
CA GLU A 161 0.89 -2.78 -20.12
C GLU A 161 2.21 -2.25 -19.57
N GLU A 162 2.18 -1.52 -18.45
CA GLU A 162 3.37 -1.04 -17.76
C GLU A 162 4.21 -2.22 -17.26
N PHE A 163 3.59 -3.15 -16.52
CA PHE A 163 4.30 -4.33 -16.00
C PHE A 163 4.85 -5.21 -17.12
N ALA A 164 4.09 -5.42 -18.19
CA ALA A 164 4.55 -6.17 -19.37
C ALA A 164 5.71 -5.42 -20.07
N GLY A 165 5.63 -4.11 -20.19
CA GLY A 165 6.68 -3.25 -20.75
C GLY A 165 7.97 -3.26 -19.93
N CYS A 166 7.86 -3.44 -18.60
CA CYS A 166 9.01 -3.65 -17.72
C CYS A 166 9.67 -5.03 -17.85
N GLY A 167 9.05 -5.99 -18.57
CA GLY A 167 9.61 -7.31 -18.84
C GLY A 167 8.98 -8.46 -18.07
N VAL A 168 7.91 -8.21 -17.30
CA VAL A 168 7.13 -9.29 -16.69
C VAL A 168 6.23 -9.93 -17.76
N ALA A 169 6.29 -11.25 -17.90
CA ALA A 169 5.49 -11.98 -18.89
C ALA A 169 3.99 -11.76 -18.63
N ARG A 170 3.25 -11.29 -19.66
CA ARG A 170 1.84 -10.91 -19.55
C ARG A 170 0.96 -12.03 -18.99
N GLU A 171 1.20 -13.26 -19.37
CA GLU A 171 0.47 -14.43 -18.91
C GLU A 171 0.64 -14.74 -17.42
N LYS A 172 1.60 -14.10 -16.76
CA LYS A 172 1.83 -14.21 -15.31
C LYS A 172 1.19 -13.06 -14.52
N LEU A 173 0.71 -12.01 -15.20
CA LEU A 173 0.08 -10.87 -14.56
C LEU A 173 -1.36 -11.17 -14.17
N VAL A 174 -1.69 -10.89 -12.91
CA VAL A 174 -3.05 -11.04 -12.36
C VAL A 174 -3.47 -9.72 -11.73
N PRO A 175 -4.40 -8.99 -12.34
CA PRO A 175 -4.94 -7.74 -11.77
C PRO A 175 -5.84 -8.05 -10.58
N SER A 176 -5.27 -8.14 -9.40
CA SER A 176 -6.01 -8.42 -8.16
C SER A 176 -6.49 -7.19 -7.41
N GLY A 177 -5.84 -6.07 -7.62
CA GLY A 177 -5.83 -4.98 -6.65
C GLY A 177 -4.74 -5.16 -5.61
N LEU A 178 -4.48 -4.14 -4.81
CA LEU A 178 -3.52 -4.17 -3.72
C LEU A 178 -4.23 -4.61 -2.42
N PRO A 179 -3.77 -5.68 -1.73
CA PRO A 179 -4.42 -6.16 -0.52
C PRO A 179 -4.33 -5.18 0.66
N ALA A 180 -5.48 -4.79 1.18
CA ALA A 180 -5.65 -4.11 2.46
C ALA A 180 -6.53 -4.99 3.38
N ALA A 181 -6.55 -4.70 4.68
CA ALA A 181 -7.33 -5.47 5.65
C ALA A 181 -8.82 -5.53 5.27
N GLN A 182 -9.47 -6.68 5.52
CA GLN A 182 -10.86 -6.94 5.12
C GLN A 182 -11.82 -5.85 5.62
N ALA A 183 -11.56 -5.29 6.80
CA ALA A 183 -12.40 -4.26 7.39
C ALA A 183 -12.52 -2.96 6.55
N PHE A 184 -11.61 -2.68 5.62
CA PHE A 184 -11.74 -1.54 4.70
C PHE A 184 -12.75 -1.81 3.57
N TYR A 185 -12.92 -3.07 3.17
CA TYR A 185 -13.83 -3.48 2.10
C TYR A 185 -15.27 -3.76 2.59
N HIS A 186 -15.45 -3.84 3.91
CA HIS A 186 -16.76 -4.00 4.55
C HIS A 186 -17.18 -2.69 5.24
N PRO A 187 -17.66 -1.69 4.48
CA PRO A 187 -17.90 -0.37 5.01
C PRO A 187 -19.06 -0.36 6.00
N MET A 188 -18.83 0.25 7.15
CA MET A 188 -19.86 0.69 8.07
C MET A 188 -20.56 1.94 7.50
N GLU A 189 -21.82 2.13 7.82
CA GLU A 189 -22.51 3.39 7.49
C GLU A 189 -21.76 4.59 8.09
N LYS A 190 -21.50 5.62 7.27
CA LYS A 190 -20.68 6.79 7.66
C LYS A 190 -21.14 7.42 8.99
N ALA A 191 -22.46 7.56 9.16
CA ALA A 191 -23.01 8.12 10.40
C ALA A 191 -22.74 7.22 11.62
N GLU A 192 -22.72 5.89 11.44
CA GLU A 192 -22.38 4.95 12.49
C GLU A 192 -20.90 4.99 12.81
N ALA A 193 -20.03 5.05 11.81
CA ALA A 193 -18.58 5.20 11.97
C ALA A 193 -18.26 6.51 12.72
N LYS A 194 -18.89 7.64 12.35
CA LYS A 194 -18.75 8.91 13.08
C LYS A 194 -19.15 8.78 14.56
N ARG A 195 -20.30 8.14 14.87
CA ARG A 195 -20.71 7.92 16.26
C ARG A 195 -19.70 7.06 17.03
N ALA A 196 -19.18 6.00 16.42
CA ALA A 196 -18.15 5.15 17.03
C ALA A 196 -16.87 5.92 17.35
N LEU A 197 -16.57 6.98 16.60
CA LEU A 197 -15.45 7.91 16.83
C LEU A 197 -15.81 9.06 17.81
N GLY A 198 -17.03 9.11 18.32
CA GLY A 198 -17.53 10.23 19.12
C GLY A 198 -17.60 11.53 18.33
N ILE A 199 -17.95 11.45 17.04
CA ILE A 199 -18.15 12.58 16.13
C ILE A 199 -19.65 12.66 15.83
N ALA A 200 -20.21 13.86 15.92
CA ALA A 200 -21.60 14.10 15.54
C ALA A 200 -21.78 13.80 14.03
N PRO A 201 -22.80 13.01 13.63
CA PRO A 201 -22.96 12.57 12.24
C PRO A 201 -23.01 13.69 11.20
N GLU A 202 -23.51 14.86 11.59
CA GLU A 202 -23.62 16.05 10.76
C GLU A 202 -22.30 16.81 10.57
N LYS A 203 -21.30 16.58 11.43
CA LYS A 203 -19.98 17.23 11.28
C LYS A 203 -19.24 16.69 10.07
N GLN A 204 -18.67 17.57 9.27
CA GLN A 204 -17.70 17.18 8.26
C GLN A 204 -16.38 16.79 8.93
N HIS A 205 -15.86 15.63 8.58
CA HIS A 205 -14.65 15.06 9.19
C HIS A 205 -13.50 15.00 8.18
N LEU A 206 -12.48 15.81 8.39
CA LEU A 206 -11.23 15.81 7.66
C LEU A 206 -10.21 14.96 8.44
N LEU A 207 -9.73 13.89 7.83
CA LEU A 207 -8.69 13.05 8.37
C LEU A 207 -7.35 13.42 7.74
N MET A 208 -6.32 13.66 8.55
CA MET A 208 -4.95 13.91 8.08
C MET A 208 -3.99 12.88 8.66
N MET A 209 -3.23 12.20 7.80
CA MET A 209 -2.20 11.24 8.20
C MET A 209 -1.11 11.13 7.14
N CYS A 210 0.11 10.78 7.54
CA CYS A 210 1.22 10.54 6.62
C CYS A 210 1.91 9.20 6.92
N GLY A 211 1.16 8.11 6.67
CA GLY A 211 1.60 6.74 6.95
C GLY A 211 1.85 6.48 8.45
N SER A 212 2.28 5.26 8.77
CA SER A 212 2.51 4.82 10.15
C SER A 212 3.62 5.58 10.88
N MET A 213 4.55 6.19 10.15
CA MET A 213 5.70 6.92 10.71
C MET A 213 5.40 8.40 10.97
N GLY A 214 4.26 8.94 10.53
CA GLY A 214 3.91 10.35 10.70
C GLY A 214 4.97 11.30 10.08
N CYS A 215 5.40 11.03 8.84
CA CYS A 215 6.41 11.83 8.13
C CYS A 215 5.76 12.67 7.04
N GLY A 216 6.09 13.97 6.97
CA GLY A 216 5.54 14.91 5.98
C GLY A 216 5.23 16.26 6.60
N PRO A 217 4.65 17.21 5.86
CA PRO A 217 4.37 18.58 6.31
C PRO A 217 3.13 18.69 7.20
N ILE A 218 2.88 17.69 8.08
CA ILE A 218 1.67 17.59 8.91
C ILE A 218 1.51 18.80 9.81
N CYS A 219 2.60 19.28 10.44
CA CYS A 219 2.54 20.46 11.30
C CYS A 219 2.10 21.71 10.54
N GLU A 220 2.72 21.94 9.39
CA GLU A 220 2.44 23.12 8.56
C GLU A 220 1.00 23.11 8.05
N LEU A 221 0.56 21.98 7.50
CA LEU A 221 -0.83 21.83 7.04
C LEU A 221 -1.84 21.97 8.18
N ALA A 222 -1.55 21.40 9.35
CA ALA A 222 -2.42 21.55 10.52
C ALA A 222 -2.53 23.00 10.97
N GLU A 223 -1.43 23.75 10.99
CA GLU A 223 -1.41 25.18 11.35
C GLU A 223 -2.14 26.07 10.34
N LEU A 224 -2.15 25.67 9.05
CA LEU A 224 -2.92 26.35 8.01
C LEU A 224 -4.41 26.01 8.08
N LEU A 225 -4.77 24.74 8.28
CA LEU A 225 -6.16 24.28 8.28
C LEU A 225 -6.93 24.69 9.53
N ALA A 226 -6.35 24.53 10.71
CA ALA A 226 -7.06 24.70 11.98
C ALA A 226 -7.79 26.04 12.14
N PRO A 227 -7.18 27.22 11.81
CA PRO A 227 -7.86 28.50 11.92
C PRO A 227 -8.95 28.72 10.87
N MET A 228 -8.99 27.92 9.80
CA MET A 228 -9.96 28.07 8.71
C MET A 228 -11.15 27.11 8.84
N LEU A 229 -11.12 26.17 9.79
CA LEU A 229 -12.21 25.25 10.03
C LEU A 229 -13.44 25.93 10.58
N ARG A 230 -14.61 25.56 10.06
CA ARG A 230 -15.92 25.99 10.58
C ARG A 230 -16.29 25.18 11.84
N GLU A 231 -17.31 25.62 12.56
CA GLU A 231 -17.82 24.92 13.75
C GLU A 231 -18.37 23.53 13.45
N ASP A 232 -18.89 23.33 12.22
CA ASP A 232 -19.41 22.05 11.73
C ASP A 232 -18.32 21.13 11.15
N GLN A 233 -17.05 21.53 11.21
CA GLN A 233 -15.91 20.76 10.69
C GLN A 233 -15.01 20.26 11.83
N LEU A 234 -14.43 19.09 11.66
CA LEU A 234 -13.47 18.49 12.58
C LEU A 234 -12.25 18.00 11.79
N LEU A 235 -11.06 18.37 12.24
CA LEU A 235 -9.79 17.85 11.76
C LEU A 235 -9.26 16.82 12.76
N SER A 236 -9.08 15.57 12.31
CA SER A 236 -8.34 14.55 13.06
C SER A 236 -6.94 14.37 12.46
N ILE A 237 -5.91 14.51 13.27
CA ILE A 237 -4.50 14.39 12.87
C ILE A 237 -3.91 13.14 13.48
N VAL A 238 -3.54 12.16 12.64
CA VAL A 238 -2.90 10.92 13.09
C VAL A 238 -1.40 11.01 12.93
N CYS A 239 -0.69 11.03 14.06
CA CYS A 239 0.77 11.14 14.12
C CYS A 239 1.49 9.78 13.99
N GLY A 240 0.75 8.66 14.06
CA GLY A 240 1.32 7.31 14.01
C GLY A 240 2.31 7.06 15.15
N THR A 241 3.49 6.55 14.81
CA THR A 241 4.57 6.26 15.78
C THR A 241 5.47 7.47 16.07
N ASN A 242 5.14 8.67 15.58
CA ASN A 242 5.92 9.88 15.79
C ASN A 242 5.47 10.61 17.07
N SER A 243 6.05 10.22 18.21
CA SER A 243 5.77 10.81 19.52
C SER A 243 6.08 12.31 19.59
N ASP A 244 7.18 12.73 18.96
CA ASP A 244 7.61 14.15 18.98
C ASP A 244 6.59 15.01 18.23
N LEU A 245 6.07 14.53 17.10
CA LEU A 245 5.01 15.18 16.35
C LEU A 245 3.72 15.25 17.18
N PHE A 246 3.35 14.14 17.83
CA PHE A 246 2.16 14.07 18.68
C PHE A 246 2.22 15.11 19.80
N GLU A 247 3.28 15.11 20.60
CA GLU A 247 3.45 16.05 21.72
C GLU A 247 3.44 17.52 21.26
N LYS A 248 4.08 17.80 20.11
CA LYS A 248 4.12 19.15 19.54
C LYS A 248 2.71 19.62 19.15
N LEU A 249 1.95 18.78 18.44
CA LEU A 249 0.62 19.15 17.93
C LEU A 249 -0.42 19.15 19.06
N GLU A 250 -0.36 18.21 20.01
CA GLU A 250 -1.24 18.21 21.19
C GLU A 250 -1.10 19.51 21.98
N LYS A 251 0.13 19.95 22.25
CA LYS A 251 0.40 21.21 22.91
C LYS A 251 -0.08 22.42 22.08
N ARG A 252 0.10 22.35 20.74
CA ARG A 252 -0.24 23.47 19.84
C ARG A 252 -1.74 23.68 19.72
N PHE A 253 -2.52 22.60 19.72
CA PHE A 253 -3.98 22.61 19.54
C PHE A 253 -4.77 22.36 20.83
N ALA A 254 -4.10 22.43 21.99
CA ALA A 254 -4.77 22.28 23.28
C ALA A 254 -5.95 23.24 23.43
N GLY A 255 -7.13 22.69 23.75
CA GLY A 255 -8.37 23.48 23.93
C GLY A 255 -9.10 23.87 22.64
N GLN A 256 -8.65 23.42 21.47
CA GLN A 256 -9.40 23.58 20.21
C GLN A 256 -10.34 22.41 19.99
N GLU A 257 -11.63 22.63 20.10
CA GLU A 257 -12.65 21.56 20.02
C GLU A 257 -12.81 20.94 18.62
N ASN A 258 -12.38 21.67 17.57
CA ASN A 258 -12.47 21.26 16.18
C ASN A 258 -11.16 20.62 15.64
N VAL A 259 -10.18 20.36 16.51
CA VAL A 259 -8.94 19.64 16.17
C VAL A 259 -8.70 18.51 17.17
N ARG A 260 -8.50 17.30 16.65
CA ARG A 260 -8.11 16.12 17.43
C ARG A 260 -6.73 15.66 17.02
N VAL A 261 -5.81 15.57 17.96
CA VAL A 261 -4.47 15.01 17.74
C VAL A 261 -4.45 13.58 18.27
N LEU A 262 -4.06 12.62 17.44
CA LEU A 262 -4.05 11.20 17.74
C LEU A 262 -2.65 10.62 17.51
N GLY A 263 -2.20 9.74 18.39
CA GLY A 263 -0.98 8.96 18.21
C GLY A 263 -1.18 7.81 17.22
N LEU A 264 -0.74 6.61 17.59
CA LEU A 264 -0.98 5.39 16.81
C LEU A 264 -2.45 4.96 16.94
N VAL A 265 -3.14 4.87 15.80
CA VAL A 265 -4.53 4.44 15.70
C VAL A 265 -4.60 2.98 15.26
N THR A 266 -5.39 2.16 15.93
CA THR A 266 -5.58 0.73 15.63
C THR A 266 -6.89 0.43 14.90
N ASN A 267 -7.85 1.37 14.91
CA ASN A 267 -9.15 1.26 14.25
C ASN A 267 -9.22 2.14 12.99
N MET A 268 -8.18 2.14 12.18
CA MET A 268 -8.09 2.96 10.97
C MET A 268 -9.25 2.74 9.98
N PRO A 269 -9.79 1.53 9.78
CA PRO A 269 -10.97 1.35 8.94
C PRO A 269 -12.15 2.23 9.37
N VAL A 270 -12.46 2.27 10.67
CA VAL A 270 -13.55 3.11 11.20
C VAL A 270 -13.21 4.61 11.05
N MET A 271 -11.94 4.98 11.26
CA MET A 271 -11.48 6.36 11.04
C MET A 271 -11.72 6.81 9.60
N MET A 272 -11.33 6.00 8.61
CA MET A 272 -11.50 6.33 7.20
C MET A 272 -12.98 6.33 6.80
N GLN A 273 -13.75 5.32 7.20
CA GLN A 273 -15.18 5.22 6.90
C GLN A 273 -16.01 6.36 7.53
N GLY A 274 -15.58 6.88 8.68
CA GLY A 274 -16.18 8.03 9.35
C GLY A 274 -15.66 9.40 8.86
N SER A 275 -14.78 9.43 7.85
CA SER A 275 -14.23 10.65 7.30
C SER A 275 -14.91 11.05 5.98
N ASP A 276 -14.86 12.33 5.65
CA ASP A 276 -15.42 12.87 4.41
C ASP A 276 -14.32 13.17 3.38
N LEU A 277 -13.09 13.42 3.86
CA LEU A 277 -11.91 13.66 3.05
C LEU A 277 -10.65 13.25 3.80
N LEU A 278 -9.69 12.67 3.09
CA LEU A 278 -8.38 12.30 3.61
C LEU A 278 -7.29 13.20 3.02
N LEU A 279 -6.45 13.77 3.89
CA LEU A 279 -5.15 14.34 3.50
C LEU A 279 -4.06 13.33 3.84
N THR A 280 -3.35 12.84 2.84
CA THR A 280 -2.29 11.83 3.05
C THR A 280 -1.19 11.92 2.00
N LYS A 281 -0.07 11.30 2.29
CA LYS A 281 0.95 11.01 1.28
C LYS A 281 0.47 9.90 0.35
N PRO A 282 0.91 9.89 -0.92
CA PRO A 282 0.50 8.89 -1.89
C PRO A 282 1.22 7.53 -1.71
N GLY A 283 1.25 7.01 -0.49
CA GLY A 283 1.78 5.68 -0.22
C GLY A 283 0.79 4.60 -0.66
N GLY A 284 1.27 3.56 -1.37
CA GLY A 284 0.44 2.57 -2.03
C GLY A 284 -0.65 1.98 -1.13
N LEU A 285 -0.32 1.59 0.12
CA LEU A 285 -1.31 1.01 1.01
C LEU A 285 -2.31 2.04 1.56
N SER A 286 -1.86 3.23 1.99
CA SER A 286 -2.76 4.25 2.54
C SER A 286 -3.79 4.74 1.52
N THR A 287 -3.37 4.90 0.26
CA THR A 287 -4.29 5.25 -0.84
C THR A 287 -5.25 4.11 -1.17
N THR A 288 -4.79 2.85 -1.12
CA THR A 288 -5.65 1.68 -1.27
C THR A 288 -6.69 1.57 -0.16
N GLU A 289 -6.30 1.77 1.10
CA GLU A 289 -7.20 1.75 2.25
C GLU A 289 -8.28 2.83 2.14
N ALA A 290 -7.91 4.03 1.69
CA ALA A 290 -8.84 5.12 1.41
C ALA A 290 -9.80 4.75 0.27
N ALA A 291 -9.28 4.26 -0.85
CA ALA A 291 -10.08 3.84 -1.99
C ALA A 291 -11.04 2.71 -1.65
N ALA A 292 -10.60 1.69 -0.90
CA ALA A 292 -11.46 0.61 -0.41
C ALA A 292 -12.58 1.11 0.50
N SER A 293 -12.32 2.19 1.27
CA SER A 293 -13.32 2.86 2.11
C SER A 293 -14.21 3.83 1.34
N GLY A 294 -13.96 4.07 0.06
CA GLY A 294 -14.65 5.09 -0.75
C GLY A 294 -14.39 6.52 -0.25
N LEU A 295 -13.20 6.79 0.27
CA LEU A 295 -12.81 8.05 0.90
C LEU A 295 -11.97 8.92 -0.04
N PRO A 296 -12.52 10.04 -0.57
CA PRO A 296 -11.79 10.97 -1.42
C PRO A 296 -10.50 11.47 -0.79
N MET A 297 -9.48 11.74 -1.61
CA MET A 297 -8.14 12.08 -1.15
C MET A 297 -7.67 13.45 -1.66
N VAL A 298 -6.97 14.18 -0.79
CA VAL A 298 -5.99 15.21 -1.18
C VAL A 298 -4.62 14.63 -0.90
N LEU A 299 -3.85 14.42 -1.97
CA LEU A 299 -2.53 13.82 -1.87
C LEU A 299 -1.48 14.91 -1.70
N ILE A 300 -0.71 14.78 -0.64
CA ILE A 300 0.34 15.72 -0.25
C ILE A 300 1.69 15.10 -0.58
N ASP A 301 2.61 15.95 -0.98
CA ASP A 301 4.03 15.73 -1.25
C ASP A 301 4.51 14.27 -1.36
N ALA A 302 4.73 13.82 -2.61
CA ALA A 302 5.37 12.56 -2.89
C ALA A 302 6.87 12.64 -2.54
N VAL A 303 7.36 11.74 -1.70
CA VAL A 303 8.78 11.77 -1.30
C VAL A 303 9.68 11.30 -2.44
N ALA A 304 9.31 10.27 -3.17
CA ALA A 304 10.04 9.79 -4.34
C ALA A 304 9.43 8.58 -5.05
N GLY A 305 9.79 8.40 -6.31
CA GLY A 305 9.66 7.16 -7.08
C GLY A 305 8.25 6.59 -7.05
N CYS A 306 8.04 5.47 -6.37
CA CYS A 306 6.74 4.82 -6.29
C CYS A 306 5.61 5.73 -5.79
N GLU A 307 5.88 6.68 -4.90
CA GLU A 307 4.86 7.63 -4.44
C GLU A 307 4.43 8.61 -5.55
N GLU A 308 5.32 9.00 -6.46
CA GLU A 308 4.96 9.84 -7.62
C GLU A 308 4.02 9.08 -8.57
N HIS A 309 4.32 7.82 -8.84
CA HIS A 309 3.45 6.96 -9.66
C HIS A 309 2.09 6.70 -9.00
N ASN A 310 2.07 6.47 -7.68
CA ASN A 310 0.82 6.34 -6.93
C ASN A 310 -0.02 7.63 -7.01
N LEU A 311 0.62 8.81 -6.88
CA LEU A 311 -0.03 10.11 -7.05
C LEU A 311 -0.68 10.22 -8.42
N ASP A 312 0.10 9.99 -9.49
CA ASP A 312 -0.36 10.09 -10.87
C ASP A 312 -1.52 9.13 -11.15
N PHE A 313 -1.46 7.92 -10.62
CA PHE A 313 -2.52 6.92 -10.75
C PHE A 313 -3.85 7.41 -10.18
N PHE A 314 -3.88 7.88 -8.93
CA PHE A 314 -5.12 8.33 -8.28
C PHE A 314 -5.63 9.67 -8.81
N LEU A 315 -4.74 10.57 -9.27
CA LEU A 315 -5.14 11.77 -10.01
C LEU A 315 -5.78 11.39 -11.35
N GLY A 316 -5.15 10.49 -12.09
CA GLY A 316 -5.67 9.98 -13.37
C GLY A 316 -7.03 9.28 -13.26
N LEU A 317 -7.27 8.61 -12.12
CA LEU A 317 -8.56 8.01 -11.80
C LEU A 317 -9.65 9.08 -11.48
N GLY A 318 -9.25 10.28 -11.08
CA GLY A 318 -10.14 11.31 -10.57
C GLY A 318 -10.59 11.07 -9.12
N ALA A 319 -9.91 10.18 -8.39
CA ALA A 319 -10.14 9.83 -6.99
C ALA A 319 -9.40 10.74 -6.01
N ALA A 320 -8.42 11.50 -6.49
CA ALA A 320 -7.61 12.41 -5.69
C ALA A 320 -7.48 13.78 -6.35
N GLU A 321 -7.15 14.77 -5.52
CA GLU A 321 -6.63 16.07 -5.93
C GLU A 321 -5.30 16.36 -5.23
N THR A 322 -4.51 17.29 -5.75
CA THR A 322 -3.24 17.75 -5.15
C THR A 322 -3.01 19.22 -5.43
N ALA A 323 -2.00 19.81 -4.83
CA ALA A 323 -1.54 21.17 -5.12
C ALA A 323 -0.05 21.32 -4.76
N ASP A 324 0.59 22.35 -5.33
CA ASP A 324 2.04 22.53 -5.27
C ASP A 324 2.56 23.13 -3.95
N THR A 325 1.68 23.76 -3.16
CA THR A 325 2.07 24.40 -1.89
C THR A 325 1.16 23.98 -0.73
N PRO A 326 1.65 24.01 0.50
CA PRO A 326 0.84 23.71 1.68
C PRO A 326 -0.42 24.58 1.79
N GLU A 327 -0.34 25.86 1.44
CA GLU A 327 -1.49 26.78 1.44
C GLU A 327 -2.53 26.38 0.39
N ALA A 328 -2.08 26.01 -0.81
CA ALA A 328 -2.97 25.57 -1.87
C ALA A 328 -3.60 24.18 -1.53
N LEU A 329 -2.84 23.27 -0.92
CA LEU A 329 -3.36 21.99 -0.41
C LEU A 329 -4.46 22.21 0.64
N ALA A 330 -4.22 23.10 1.61
CA ALA A 330 -5.22 23.45 2.63
C ALA A 330 -6.49 24.05 1.99
N ALA A 331 -6.32 24.98 1.05
CA ALA A 331 -7.43 25.59 0.32
C ALA A 331 -8.21 24.57 -0.53
N THR A 332 -7.52 23.64 -1.20
CA THR A 332 -8.12 22.54 -1.97
C THR A 332 -8.97 21.65 -1.06
N ALA A 333 -8.43 21.23 0.10
CA ALA A 333 -9.15 20.39 1.04
C ALA A 333 -10.45 21.05 1.54
N LEU A 334 -10.38 22.33 1.95
CA LEU A 334 -11.56 23.07 2.42
C LEU A 334 -12.58 23.30 1.29
N THR A 335 -12.12 23.61 0.08
CA THR A 335 -12.98 23.78 -1.09
C THR A 335 -13.71 22.47 -1.44
N LEU A 336 -13.04 21.34 -1.34
CA LEU A 336 -13.66 20.02 -1.57
C LEU A 336 -14.74 19.71 -0.55
N LEU A 337 -14.53 20.02 0.72
CA LEU A 337 -15.55 19.86 1.76
C LEU A 337 -16.83 20.68 1.50
N GLU A 338 -16.72 21.78 0.75
CA GLU A 338 -17.88 22.60 0.31
C GLU A 338 -18.58 22.08 -0.96
N ARG A 339 -18.03 21.02 -1.59
CA ARG A 339 -18.52 20.45 -2.86
C ARG A 339 -18.88 18.97 -2.72
N PRO A 340 -20.00 18.65 -2.07
CA PRO A 340 -20.39 17.26 -1.81
C PRO A 340 -20.55 16.44 -3.11
N GLU A 341 -20.98 17.05 -4.21
CA GLU A 341 -21.07 16.40 -5.52
C GLU A 341 -19.69 16.00 -6.07
N ARG A 342 -18.64 16.82 -5.80
CA ARG A 342 -17.28 16.49 -6.21
C ARG A 342 -16.71 15.35 -5.35
N LEU A 343 -16.92 15.37 -4.05
CA LEU A 343 -16.54 14.28 -3.15
C LEU A 343 -17.23 12.98 -3.55
N ALA A 344 -18.53 13.03 -3.89
CA ALA A 344 -19.26 11.86 -4.35
C ALA A 344 -18.70 11.31 -5.70
N ALA A 345 -18.32 12.18 -6.63
CA ALA A 345 -17.71 11.79 -7.88
C ALA A 345 -16.33 11.14 -7.66
N MET A 346 -15.49 11.69 -6.77
CA MET A 346 -14.20 11.12 -6.39
C MET A 346 -14.37 9.75 -5.73
N SER A 347 -15.29 9.61 -4.77
CA SER A 347 -15.61 8.32 -4.14
C SER A 347 -16.14 7.28 -5.16
N ALA A 348 -16.90 7.71 -6.15
CA ALA A 348 -17.38 6.81 -7.21
C ALA A 348 -16.24 6.33 -8.14
N ALA A 349 -15.23 7.17 -8.39
CA ALA A 349 -14.07 6.84 -9.21
C ALA A 349 -13.21 5.73 -8.59
N GLU A 350 -13.23 5.56 -7.26
CA GLU A 350 -12.50 4.54 -6.53
C GLU A 350 -13.12 3.14 -6.65
N ARG A 351 -14.42 3.06 -6.96
CA ARG A 351 -15.16 1.80 -6.98
C ARG A 351 -14.80 0.95 -8.20
N THR A 352 -14.24 -0.22 -7.96
CA THR A 352 -13.88 -1.16 -9.02
C THR A 352 -15.06 -1.98 -9.55
N GLY A 353 -16.18 -2.07 -8.83
CA GLY A 353 -17.30 -2.97 -9.16
C GLY A 353 -16.98 -4.45 -8.91
N GLU A 354 -15.77 -4.79 -8.49
CA GLU A 354 -15.40 -6.14 -8.03
C GLU A 354 -16.01 -6.38 -6.64
N THR A 355 -16.59 -7.55 -6.45
CA THR A 355 -17.21 -7.93 -5.18
C THR A 355 -16.25 -8.66 -4.25
N ARG A 356 -15.16 -9.22 -4.82
CA ARG A 356 -14.11 -9.90 -4.06
C ARG A 356 -13.04 -8.91 -3.68
N THR A 357 -12.45 -9.11 -2.53
CA THR A 357 -11.30 -8.31 -2.11
C THR A 357 -10.02 -8.78 -2.84
N PRO A 358 -8.99 -7.93 -2.97
CA PRO A 358 -7.71 -8.32 -3.56
C PRO A 358 -7.09 -9.57 -2.93
N ALA A 359 -7.21 -9.73 -1.62
CA ALA A 359 -6.70 -10.90 -0.90
C ALA A 359 -7.47 -12.19 -1.23
N GLU A 360 -8.79 -12.09 -1.44
CA GLU A 360 -9.62 -13.23 -1.91
C GLU A 360 -9.26 -13.64 -3.33
N ILE A 361 -9.04 -12.68 -4.23
CA ILE A 361 -8.59 -12.96 -5.60
C ILE A 361 -7.24 -13.68 -5.59
N ILE A 362 -6.29 -13.23 -4.76
CA ILE A 362 -4.99 -13.88 -4.60
C ILE A 362 -5.17 -15.31 -4.09
N TYR A 363 -5.96 -15.49 -3.03
CA TYR A 363 -6.24 -16.80 -2.44
C TYR A 363 -6.85 -17.78 -3.47
N GLU A 364 -7.91 -17.36 -4.16
CA GLU A 364 -8.59 -18.17 -5.17
C GLU A 364 -7.67 -18.55 -6.35
N THR A 365 -6.82 -17.59 -6.79
CA THR A 365 -5.87 -17.82 -7.89
C THR A 365 -4.82 -18.87 -7.53
N LEU A 366 -4.42 -18.91 -6.27
CA LEU A 366 -3.36 -19.82 -5.78
C LEU A 366 -3.90 -21.18 -5.29
N LEU A 367 -5.22 -21.39 -5.30
CA LEU A 367 -5.79 -22.71 -5.00
C LEU A 367 -5.34 -23.77 -6.03
N PRO A 368 -5.07 -25.02 -5.62
CA PRO A 368 -4.72 -26.09 -6.52
C PRO A 368 -5.79 -26.28 -7.61
N GLY A 369 -5.39 -26.15 -8.87
CA GLY A 369 -6.27 -26.31 -10.04
C GLY A 369 -7.03 -25.07 -10.50
N ALA A 370 -6.96 -23.95 -9.78
CA ALA A 370 -7.68 -22.71 -10.12
C ALA A 370 -6.92 -21.81 -11.12
N GLY A 371 -5.62 -21.97 -11.24
CA GLY A 371 -4.73 -21.01 -11.91
C GLY A 371 -5.02 -20.69 -13.39
N PHE A 372 -5.80 -21.51 -14.10
CA PHE A 372 -6.22 -21.23 -15.49
C PHE A 372 -7.58 -20.53 -15.57
N ALA A 373 -8.53 -20.86 -14.70
CA ALA A 373 -9.90 -20.34 -14.75
C ALA A 373 -10.02 -18.88 -14.26
N ALA A 374 -9.10 -18.42 -13.40
CA ALA A 374 -9.09 -17.05 -12.90
C ALA A 374 -8.58 -16.05 -13.96
N ARG A 375 -7.67 -16.47 -14.85
CA ARG A 375 -7.15 -15.64 -15.97
C ARG A 375 -8.24 -15.27 -16.96
N ASP A 376 -9.06 -16.24 -17.38
CA ASP A 376 -10.14 -16.03 -18.36
C ASP A 376 -11.23 -15.08 -17.85
N ARG A 377 -11.49 -15.05 -16.54
CA ARG A 377 -12.52 -14.17 -15.94
C ARG A 377 -12.04 -12.73 -15.76
N ALA A 378 -10.76 -12.52 -15.43
CA ALA A 378 -10.19 -11.19 -15.30
C ALA A 378 -10.15 -10.46 -16.65
N GLU A 379 -9.79 -11.18 -17.74
CA GLU A 379 -9.79 -10.63 -19.10
C GLU A 379 -11.20 -10.30 -19.61
N ALA A 380 -12.21 -11.11 -19.28
CA ALA A 380 -13.60 -10.90 -19.72
C ALA A 380 -14.25 -9.68 -19.01
N ALA A 381 -14.00 -9.50 -17.74
CA ALA A 381 -14.52 -8.35 -16.97
C ALA A 381 -13.91 -7.02 -17.43
N ASP A 382 -12.66 -7.03 -17.87
CA ASP A 382 -11.94 -5.85 -18.33
C ASP A 382 -12.43 -5.35 -19.69
N THR A 383 -12.70 -6.26 -20.63
CA THR A 383 -13.12 -5.89 -21.99
C THR A 383 -14.48 -5.17 -22.03
N GLU A 384 -15.41 -5.50 -21.14
CA GLU A 384 -16.71 -4.84 -21.04
C GLU A 384 -16.65 -3.44 -20.40
N ARG A 385 -15.66 -3.17 -19.58
CA ARG A 385 -15.55 -1.93 -18.80
C ARG A 385 -14.93 -0.79 -19.58
N TYR A 386 -13.90 -1.07 -20.39
CA TYR A 386 -13.20 -0.06 -21.20
C TYR A 386 -13.97 0.41 -22.42
N THR A 387 -15.01 -0.32 -22.86
CA THR A 387 -15.93 0.11 -23.91
C THR A 387 -16.91 1.19 -23.46
N ARG A 388 -17.04 1.42 -22.14
CA ARG A 388 -17.99 2.43 -21.57
C ARG A 388 -17.35 3.77 -21.19
N VAL A 389 -16.03 3.91 -21.29
CA VAL A 389 -15.27 5.13 -20.89
C VAL A 389 -14.63 5.86 -22.07
N ARG A 390 -14.93 5.44 -23.31
CA ARG A 390 -14.59 6.19 -24.52
C ARG A 390 -15.77 7.00 -25.07
#